data_7bdafca913d2662bc12e3987206b55e9
#
_entry.id   7bdafca913d2662bc12e3987206b55e9
#
_cell.length_a   1.000
_cell.length_b   1.000
_cell.length_c   1.000
_cell.angle_alpha   90.00
_cell.angle_beta   90.00
_cell.angle_gamma   90.00
#
_symmetry.space_group_name_H-M   'P 1'
#
loop_
_entity.id
_entity.type
_entity.pdbx_description
1 polymer ?
#
loop_
_entity_poly.entity_id
_entity_poly.type
_entity_poly.pdbx_seq_one_letter_code
_entity_poly.pdbx_strand_id
1 'polypeptide(L)'
;MIKNIIKKNVIIKTVGKSVALFTTLVAFSFSTHAAKVEKEVKGLELPVSINALMVTLIDHSAHYVWDYAETSRKRKLSNKEWQIIEYYSVQLAASGSLITLGGTGVGDTSWSKNKEWRKLAKEMSDAGLLSLKAAREKDGELLRVSGDQLIDSCLACHNAFKPDVPTEGIMHNPEYDHLYHLQRSEK
;
A
#
# COMPACT_ATOMS: atom_id res chain seq x y z
N MET A 1 7.49 39.66 -34.47
CA MET A 1 7.56 41.05 -33.95
C MET A 1 8.24 41.01 -32.60
N ILE A 2 9.44 41.53 -32.61
CA ILE A 2 10.41 41.54 -31.51
C ILE A 2 10.15 42.78 -30.69
N LYS A 3 10.12 42.72 -29.38
CA LYS A 3 10.40 43.90 -28.52
C LYS A 3 11.17 43.52 -27.27
N ASN A 4 12.41 43.98 -27.31
CA ASN A 4 13.40 44.23 -26.26
C ASN A 4 12.81 44.80 -24.96
N ILE A 5 13.31 44.38 -23.81
CA ILE A 5 13.30 45.14 -22.57
C ILE A 5 14.66 44.98 -21.86
N ILE A 6 15.51 45.91 -22.05
CA ILE A 6 16.32 46.81 -21.21
C ILE A 6 16.85 46.18 -19.89
N LYS A 7 18.17 45.97 -19.88
CA LYS A 7 19.02 45.83 -18.70
C LYS A 7 19.16 47.20 -17.99
N LYS A 8 18.85 47.27 -16.69
CA LYS A 8 19.28 48.36 -15.82
C LYS A 8 20.42 47.89 -14.93
N ASN A 9 21.61 48.42 -15.21
CA ASN A 9 22.77 48.31 -14.36
C ASN A 9 22.57 49.27 -13.15
N VAL A 10 22.64 48.73 -11.93
CA VAL A 10 22.74 49.51 -10.72
C VAL A 10 24.17 49.35 -10.17
N ILE A 11 24.92 50.43 -10.22
CA ILE A 11 26.22 50.57 -9.60
C ILE A 11 26.00 50.94 -8.14
N ILE A 12 26.38 50.08 -7.21
CA ILE A 12 26.42 50.40 -5.79
C ILE A 12 27.89 50.62 -5.38
N LYS A 13 28.14 51.84 -4.96
CA LYS A 13 29.44 52.30 -4.43
C LYS A 13 29.75 51.62 -3.09
N THR A 14 30.92 51.05 -3.01
CA THR A 14 31.56 50.58 -1.77
C THR A 14 31.86 51.71 -0.84
N VAL A 15 31.34 51.65 0.41
CA VAL A 15 31.84 52.42 1.55
C VAL A 15 32.33 51.41 2.58
N GLY A 16 33.63 51.38 2.77
CA GLY A 16 34.27 50.55 3.77
C GLY A 16 33.99 51.03 5.20
N LYS A 17 33.61 50.12 6.06
CA LYS A 17 33.84 50.19 7.50
C LYS A 17 34.09 48.77 8.01
N SER A 18 35.31 48.58 8.48
CA SER A 18 35.73 47.37 9.19
C SER A 18 34.93 47.21 10.47
N VAL A 19 34.14 46.15 10.56
CA VAL A 19 33.57 45.69 11.83
C VAL A 19 34.09 44.28 12.02
N ALA A 20 34.91 44.10 13.02
CA ALA A 20 35.37 42.80 13.48
C ALA A 20 34.15 42.03 14.04
N LEU A 21 33.70 41.05 13.32
CA LEU A 21 32.58 40.17 13.76
C LEU A 21 33.18 38.94 14.45
N PHE A 22 33.02 38.87 15.74
CA PHE A 22 33.24 37.66 16.54
C PHE A 22 32.21 36.63 16.12
N THR A 23 32.59 35.69 15.29
CA THR A 23 31.76 34.52 14.97
C THR A 23 31.89 33.48 16.10
N THR A 24 30.98 33.53 17.04
CA THR A 24 30.74 32.40 17.95
C THR A 24 30.11 31.25 17.13
N LEU A 25 30.92 30.21 16.91
CA LEU A 25 30.46 28.95 16.32
C LEU A 25 29.53 28.27 17.32
N VAL A 26 28.22 28.41 17.15
CA VAL A 26 27.24 27.57 17.82
C VAL A 26 27.15 26.28 17.01
N ALA A 27 27.91 25.29 17.43
CA ALA A 27 27.77 23.94 16.91
C ALA A 27 26.42 23.38 17.39
N PHE A 28 25.41 23.42 16.54
CA PHE A 28 24.14 22.76 16.79
C PHE A 28 24.35 21.25 16.59
N SER A 29 24.46 20.53 17.69
CA SER A 29 24.52 19.05 17.70
C SER A 29 23.15 18.46 17.39
N PHE A 30 22.83 18.28 16.11
CA PHE A 30 21.61 17.59 15.65
C PHE A 30 21.83 16.09 15.40
N SER A 31 22.54 15.38 16.29
CA SER A 31 22.88 13.98 15.96
C SER A 31 22.31 12.90 16.86
N THR A 32 21.45 13.20 17.84
CA THR A 32 21.08 12.17 18.82
C THR A 32 19.64 11.67 18.79
N HIS A 33 18.73 12.30 18.04
CA HIS A 33 17.33 11.89 18.05
C HIS A 33 16.95 10.85 16.96
N ALA A 34 17.62 10.84 15.82
CA ALA A 34 17.32 9.88 14.74
C ALA A 34 17.68 8.43 15.10
N ALA A 35 18.79 8.22 15.82
CA ALA A 35 19.24 6.88 16.19
C ALA A 35 18.34 6.20 17.26
N LYS A 36 17.61 6.98 18.04
CA LYS A 36 16.75 6.45 19.11
C LYS A 36 15.38 5.99 18.58
N VAL A 37 14.88 6.62 17.51
CA VAL A 37 13.64 6.26 16.85
C VAL A 37 13.79 4.95 16.05
N GLU A 38 14.95 4.75 15.41
CA GLU A 38 15.20 3.53 14.62
C GLU A 38 15.31 2.26 15.48
N LYS A 39 15.67 2.40 16.75
CA LYS A 39 15.80 1.28 17.69
C LYS A 39 14.46 0.85 18.30
N GLU A 40 13.45 1.71 18.37
CA GLU A 40 12.11 1.39 18.88
C GLU A 40 11.23 0.70 17.84
N VAL A 41 11.45 0.95 16.54
CA VAL A 41 10.67 0.31 15.46
C VAL A 41 11.12 -1.13 15.18
N LYS A 42 12.25 -1.57 15.72
CA LYS A 42 12.79 -2.92 15.54
C LYS A 42 11.99 -4.06 16.21
N GLY A 43 10.90 -3.76 16.88
CA GLY A 43 10.13 -4.73 17.65
C GLY A 43 8.68 -4.93 17.23
N LEU A 44 8.24 -4.34 16.12
CA LEU A 44 6.88 -4.58 15.61
C LEU A 44 6.88 -5.89 14.80
N GLU A 45 6.47 -6.96 15.45
CA GLU A 45 6.11 -8.21 14.79
C GLU A 45 4.59 -8.40 14.88
N LEU A 46 4.01 -9.09 13.89
CA LEU A 46 2.60 -9.42 13.94
C LEU A 46 2.35 -10.43 15.05
N PRO A 47 1.33 -10.25 15.88
CA PRO A 47 0.95 -11.20 16.93
C PRO A 47 0.26 -12.47 16.40
N VAL A 48 0.07 -12.53 15.08
CA VAL A 48 -0.54 -13.64 14.34
C VAL A 48 0.35 -14.08 13.19
N SER A 49 0.08 -15.25 12.59
CA SER A 49 0.83 -15.69 11.42
C SER A 49 0.42 -14.90 10.16
N ILE A 50 1.35 -14.78 9.21
CA ILE A 50 1.05 -14.25 7.88
C ILE A 50 -0.07 -15.06 7.21
N ASN A 51 -0.09 -16.39 7.40
CA ASN A 51 -1.17 -17.23 6.88
C ASN A 51 -2.54 -16.85 7.44
N ALA A 52 -2.64 -16.51 8.72
CA ALA A 52 -3.89 -16.03 9.29
C ALA A 52 -4.36 -14.72 8.64
N LEU A 53 -3.42 -13.78 8.38
CA LEU A 53 -3.75 -12.55 7.67
C LEU A 53 -4.15 -12.82 6.21
N MET A 54 -3.49 -13.77 5.54
CA MET A 54 -3.86 -14.14 4.17
C MET A 54 -5.33 -14.57 4.13
N VAL A 55 -5.71 -15.49 5.01
CA VAL A 55 -7.06 -16.08 5.03
C VAL A 55 -8.13 -15.07 5.47
N THR A 56 -7.88 -14.33 6.53
CA THR A 56 -8.96 -13.54 7.18
C THR A 56 -9.06 -12.11 6.68
N LEU A 57 -7.99 -11.56 6.14
CA LEU A 57 -7.94 -10.15 5.73
C LEU A 57 -7.71 -10.00 4.23
N ILE A 58 -6.64 -10.60 3.68
CA ILE A 58 -6.19 -10.31 2.33
C ILE A 58 -7.11 -10.95 1.31
N ASP A 59 -7.30 -12.25 1.39
CA ASP A 59 -8.14 -13.00 0.47
C ASP A 59 -9.60 -12.55 0.57
N HIS A 60 -10.12 -12.40 1.79
CA HIS A 60 -11.46 -11.88 2.01
C HIS A 60 -11.67 -10.50 1.34
N SER A 61 -10.72 -9.59 1.50
CA SER A 61 -10.79 -8.26 0.88
C SER A 61 -10.69 -8.31 -0.64
N ALA A 62 -9.85 -9.21 -1.17
CA ALA A 62 -9.66 -9.39 -2.61
C ALA A 62 -10.93 -9.87 -3.29
N HIS A 63 -11.65 -10.82 -2.69
CA HIS A 63 -12.92 -11.31 -3.21
C HIS A 63 -13.96 -10.19 -3.38
N TYR A 64 -14.07 -9.27 -2.42
CA TYR A 64 -14.98 -8.13 -2.59
C TYR A 64 -14.59 -7.23 -3.77
N VAL A 65 -13.29 -6.98 -3.95
CA VAL A 65 -12.82 -6.17 -5.10
C VAL A 65 -13.16 -6.87 -6.41
N TRP A 66 -12.88 -8.17 -6.53
CA TRP A 66 -13.15 -8.94 -7.75
C TRP A 66 -14.64 -9.03 -8.07
N ASP A 67 -15.47 -9.31 -7.08
CA ASP A 67 -16.93 -9.42 -7.25
C ASP A 67 -17.54 -8.10 -7.75
N TYR A 68 -17.10 -6.99 -7.19
CA TYR A 68 -17.60 -5.70 -7.66
C TYR A 68 -16.98 -5.27 -8.99
N ALA A 69 -15.75 -5.67 -9.28
CA ALA A 69 -15.16 -5.51 -10.60
C ALA A 69 -16.01 -6.24 -11.66
N GLU A 70 -16.36 -7.50 -11.40
CA GLU A 70 -17.24 -8.27 -12.29
C GLU A 70 -18.66 -7.71 -12.34
N THR A 71 -19.22 -7.29 -11.21
CA THR A 71 -20.54 -6.65 -11.15
C THR A 71 -20.58 -5.36 -11.97
N SER A 72 -19.48 -4.59 -11.98
CA SER A 72 -19.35 -3.34 -12.74
C SER A 72 -19.42 -3.53 -14.26
N ARG A 73 -19.13 -4.75 -14.76
CA ARG A 73 -19.30 -5.12 -16.18
C ARG A 73 -20.78 -5.24 -16.56
N LYS A 74 -21.62 -5.63 -15.62
CA LYS A 74 -23.03 -5.97 -15.86
C LYS A 74 -23.97 -4.80 -15.59
N ARG A 75 -23.61 -3.94 -14.64
CA ARG A 75 -24.42 -2.77 -14.25
C ARG A 75 -23.59 -1.70 -13.55
N LYS A 76 -24.16 -0.52 -13.43
CA LYS A 76 -23.59 0.55 -12.58
C LYS A 76 -23.66 0.15 -11.11
N LEU A 77 -22.60 0.42 -10.38
CA LEU A 77 -22.54 0.23 -8.94
C LEU A 77 -23.18 1.41 -8.21
N SER A 78 -23.86 1.11 -7.12
CA SER A 78 -24.43 2.10 -6.20
C SER A 78 -23.36 2.79 -5.35
N ASN A 79 -23.71 3.91 -4.74
CA ASN A 79 -22.81 4.61 -3.81
C ASN A 79 -22.37 3.73 -2.62
N LYS A 80 -23.26 2.88 -2.11
CA LYS A 80 -22.96 1.94 -1.03
C LYS A 80 -21.96 0.89 -1.47
N GLU A 81 -22.07 0.38 -2.69
CA GLU A 81 -21.12 -0.60 -3.22
C GLU A 81 -19.73 0.03 -3.42
N TRP A 82 -19.66 1.25 -3.94
CA TRP A 82 -18.39 1.98 -4.02
C TRP A 82 -17.74 2.20 -2.66
N GLN A 83 -18.53 2.49 -1.62
CA GLN A 83 -18.02 2.62 -0.26
C GLN A 83 -17.49 1.28 0.29
N ILE A 84 -18.14 0.17 -0.01
CA ILE A 84 -17.68 -1.17 0.36
C ILE A 84 -16.34 -1.47 -0.31
N ILE A 85 -16.22 -1.20 -1.61
CA ILE A 85 -14.97 -1.36 -2.36
C ILE A 85 -13.86 -0.50 -1.74
N GLU A 86 -14.15 0.74 -1.38
CA GLU A 86 -13.19 1.63 -0.72
C GLU A 86 -12.64 0.99 0.58
N TYR A 87 -13.50 0.43 1.43
CA TYR A 87 -13.07 -0.21 2.69
C TYR A 87 -12.14 -1.39 2.46
N TYR A 88 -12.49 -2.30 1.55
CA TYR A 88 -11.65 -3.47 1.26
C TYR A 88 -10.37 -3.10 0.52
N SER A 89 -10.41 -2.09 -0.33
CA SER A 89 -9.21 -1.58 -0.99
C SER A 89 -8.20 -0.98 -0.01
N VAL A 90 -8.66 -0.29 1.04
CA VAL A 90 -7.79 0.21 2.12
C VAL A 90 -7.13 -0.96 2.86
N GLN A 91 -7.88 -2.04 3.14
CA GLN A 91 -7.35 -3.22 3.80
C GLN A 91 -6.27 -3.89 2.95
N LEU A 92 -6.49 -4.08 1.64
CA LEU A 92 -5.51 -4.62 0.71
C LEU A 92 -4.26 -3.73 0.61
N ALA A 93 -4.45 -2.42 0.47
CA ALA A 93 -3.34 -1.48 0.39
C ALA A 93 -2.44 -1.51 1.65
N ALA A 94 -3.03 -1.66 2.84
CA ALA A 94 -2.29 -1.77 4.10
C ALA A 94 -1.63 -3.14 4.28
N SER A 95 -2.23 -4.20 3.76
CA SER A 95 -1.84 -5.59 4.01
C SER A 95 -0.44 -5.93 3.53
N GLY A 96 0.01 -5.35 2.40
CA GLY A 96 1.38 -5.58 1.92
C GLY A 96 2.43 -5.11 2.93
N SER A 97 2.22 -3.99 3.60
CA SER A 97 3.10 -3.55 4.67
C SER A 97 3.03 -4.51 5.88
N LEU A 98 1.84 -4.96 6.25
CA LEU A 98 1.66 -5.87 7.39
C LEU A 98 2.43 -7.17 7.20
N ILE A 99 2.32 -7.83 6.06
CA ILE A 99 2.99 -9.12 5.81
C ILE A 99 4.52 -9.00 5.70
N THR A 100 5.08 -7.80 5.70
CA THR A 100 6.54 -7.57 5.75
C THR A 100 7.07 -7.39 7.17
N LEU A 101 6.22 -7.36 8.19
CA LEU A 101 6.63 -7.25 9.59
C LEU A 101 7.10 -8.59 10.18
N GLY A 102 6.82 -9.70 9.53
CA GLY A 102 6.98 -11.03 10.10
C GLY A 102 5.73 -11.46 10.86
N GLY A 103 5.79 -12.55 11.58
CA GLY A 103 4.66 -13.10 12.33
C GLY A 103 5.02 -14.36 13.08
N THR A 104 4.00 -15.08 13.57
CA THR A 104 4.17 -16.26 14.42
C THR A 104 4.21 -17.58 13.64
N GLY A 105 4.03 -17.54 12.32
CA GLY A 105 4.01 -18.74 11.48
C GLY A 105 5.41 -19.25 11.11
N VAL A 106 5.46 -20.52 10.73
CA VAL A 106 6.69 -21.13 10.19
C VAL A 106 7.04 -20.45 8.87
N GLY A 107 8.22 -19.87 8.79
CA GLY A 107 8.67 -19.13 7.59
C GLY A 107 8.43 -17.63 7.63
N ASP A 108 7.52 -17.11 8.45
CA ASP A 108 7.15 -15.69 8.48
C ASP A 108 8.36 -14.76 8.66
N THR A 109 9.24 -15.09 9.59
CA THR A 109 10.48 -14.32 9.85
C THR A 109 11.45 -14.37 8.67
N SER A 110 11.55 -15.50 7.97
CA SER A 110 12.42 -15.63 6.79
C SER A 110 11.86 -14.89 5.58
N TRP A 111 10.55 -14.98 5.37
CA TRP A 111 9.86 -14.26 4.29
C TRP A 111 9.95 -12.75 4.47
N SER A 112 9.66 -12.24 5.66
CA SER A 112 9.70 -10.81 5.93
C SER A 112 11.07 -10.16 5.69
N LYS A 113 12.16 -10.94 5.76
CA LYS A 113 13.53 -10.50 5.45
C LYS A 113 13.89 -10.65 3.97
N ASN A 114 13.12 -11.39 3.20
CA ASN A 114 13.38 -11.66 1.80
C ASN A 114 13.00 -10.43 0.93
N LYS A 115 13.91 -10.02 0.05
CA LYS A 115 13.69 -8.86 -0.83
C LYS A 115 12.57 -9.08 -1.84
N GLU A 116 12.48 -10.29 -2.38
CA GLU A 116 11.43 -10.63 -3.36
C GLU A 116 10.06 -10.66 -2.68
N TRP A 117 9.95 -11.22 -1.46
CA TRP A 117 8.74 -11.13 -0.66
C TRP A 117 8.26 -9.70 -0.50
N ARG A 118 9.16 -8.79 -0.11
CA ARG A 118 8.83 -7.37 0.09
C ARG A 118 8.39 -6.67 -1.20
N LYS A 119 9.02 -7.03 -2.32
CA LYS A 119 8.64 -6.53 -3.64
C LYS A 119 7.22 -6.97 -4.00
N LEU A 120 6.92 -8.26 -3.90
CA LEU A 120 5.61 -8.81 -4.22
C LEU A 120 4.51 -8.30 -3.26
N ALA A 121 4.84 -8.15 -1.98
CA ALA A 121 3.95 -7.52 -1.00
C ALA A 121 3.62 -6.07 -1.37
N LYS A 122 4.60 -5.33 -1.90
CA LYS A 122 4.37 -3.97 -2.41
C LYS A 122 3.48 -3.96 -3.65
N GLU A 123 3.68 -4.87 -4.58
CA GLU A 123 2.84 -4.99 -5.79
C GLU A 123 1.38 -5.24 -5.44
N MET A 124 1.10 -6.08 -4.45
CA MET A 124 -0.24 -6.26 -3.90
C MET A 124 -0.80 -4.98 -3.29
N SER A 125 0.01 -4.24 -2.51
CA SER A 125 -0.40 -2.93 -1.98
C SER A 125 -0.71 -1.93 -3.08
N ASP A 126 0.09 -1.89 -4.14
CA ASP A 126 -0.10 -0.99 -5.28
C ASP A 126 -1.41 -1.31 -6.03
N ALA A 127 -1.75 -2.59 -6.19
CA ALA A 127 -3.05 -3.00 -6.74
C ALA A 127 -4.22 -2.58 -5.82
N GLY A 128 -4.07 -2.72 -4.51
CA GLY A 128 -5.03 -2.23 -3.54
C GLY A 128 -5.21 -0.70 -3.58
N LEU A 129 -4.14 0.07 -3.76
CA LEU A 129 -4.20 1.51 -3.94
C LEU A 129 -4.89 1.91 -5.26
N LEU A 130 -4.68 1.15 -6.32
CA LEU A 130 -5.36 1.38 -7.60
C LEU A 130 -6.87 1.11 -7.47
N SER A 131 -7.25 0.04 -6.76
CA SER A 131 -8.64 -0.27 -6.43
C SER A 131 -9.28 0.84 -5.58
N LEU A 132 -8.55 1.38 -4.59
CA LEU A 132 -8.99 2.50 -3.77
C LEU A 132 -9.24 3.75 -4.61
N LYS A 133 -8.37 4.04 -5.56
CA LYS A 133 -8.54 5.13 -6.51
C LYS A 133 -9.80 4.92 -7.35
N ALA A 134 -9.97 3.72 -7.91
CA ALA A 134 -11.16 3.36 -8.69
C ALA A 134 -12.46 3.56 -7.90
N ALA A 135 -12.48 3.16 -6.63
CA ALA A 135 -13.63 3.31 -5.76
C ALA A 135 -14.00 4.78 -5.51
N ARG A 136 -13.02 5.64 -5.26
CA ARG A 136 -13.21 7.07 -5.02
C ARG A 136 -13.66 7.84 -6.26
N GLU A 137 -13.13 7.46 -7.42
CA GLU A 137 -13.49 8.03 -8.72
C GLU A 137 -14.76 7.39 -9.31
N LYS A 138 -15.25 6.29 -8.70
CA LYS A 138 -16.37 5.47 -9.19
C LYS A 138 -16.13 4.98 -10.63
N ASP A 139 -14.89 4.63 -10.92
CA ASP A 139 -14.44 4.17 -12.22
C ASP A 139 -14.44 2.64 -12.28
N GLY A 140 -15.44 2.07 -12.99
CA GLY A 140 -15.58 0.62 -13.14
C GLY A 140 -14.49 0.00 -14.01
N GLU A 141 -13.93 0.75 -14.99
CA GLU A 141 -12.82 0.25 -15.82
C GLU A 141 -11.55 0.15 -15.00
N LEU A 142 -11.23 1.19 -14.25
CA LEU A 142 -10.06 1.20 -13.36
C LEU A 142 -10.18 0.13 -12.28
N LEU A 143 -11.40 -0.15 -11.78
CA LEU A 143 -11.66 -1.22 -10.81
C LEU A 143 -11.32 -2.59 -11.41
N ARG A 144 -11.68 -2.85 -12.67
CA ARG A 144 -11.34 -4.10 -13.36
C ARG A 144 -9.83 -4.26 -13.53
N VAL A 145 -9.17 -3.21 -14.00
CA VAL A 145 -7.69 -3.20 -14.13
C VAL A 145 -7.02 -3.49 -12.79
N SER A 146 -7.52 -2.90 -11.70
CA SER A 146 -6.96 -3.15 -10.37
C SER A 146 -7.21 -4.58 -9.89
N GLY A 147 -8.36 -5.17 -10.24
CA GLY A 147 -8.68 -6.56 -9.96
C GLY A 147 -7.73 -7.52 -10.65
N ASP A 148 -7.44 -7.30 -11.93
CA ASP A 148 -6.50 -8.09 -12.70
C ASP A 148 -5.08 -8.00 -12.14
N GLN A 149 -4.61 -6.79 -11.79
CA GLN A 149 -3.31 -6.61 -11.14
C GLN A 149 -3.21 -7.28 -9.77
N LEU A 150 -4.30 -7.30 -9.03
CA LEU A 150 -4.38 -7.99 -7.74
C LEU A 150 -4.23 -9.50 -7.92
N ILE A 151 -4.89 -10.11 -8.92
CA ILE A 151 -4.73 -11.52 -9.26
C ILE A 151 -3.27 -11.82 -9.61
N ASP A 152 -2.66 -11.03 -10.48
CA ASP A 152 -1.26 -11.20 -10.91
C ASP A 152 -0.31 -11.16 -9.70
N SER A 153 -0.51 -10.24 -8.78
CA SER A 153 0.32 -10.11 -7.58
C SER A 153 0.18 -11.32 -6.64
N CYS A 154 -1.04 -11.84 -6.47
CA CYS A 154 -1.30 -13.04 -5.68
C CYS A 154 -0.62 -14.27 -6.29
N LEU A 155 -0.79 -14.49 -7.60
CA LEU A 155 -0.18 -15.59 -8.34
C LEU A 155 1.34 -15.54 -8.27
N ALA A 156 1.95 -14.37 -8.50
CA ALA A 156 3.39 -14.20 -8.45
C ALA A 156 3.97 -14.55 -7.07
N CYS A 157 3.31 -14.09 -5.99
CA CYS A 157 3.74 -14.36 -4.63
C CYS A 157 3.57 -15.86 -4.26
N HIS A 158 2.42 -16.44 -4.57
CA HIS A 158 2.16 -17.85 -4.29
C HIS A 158 3.09 -18.78 -5.08
N ASN A 159 3.35 -18.51 -6.34
CA ASN A 159 4.30 -19.28 -7.13
C ASN A 159 5.72 -19.26 -6.56
N ALA A 160 6.14 -18.13 -5.98
CA ALA A 160 7.48 -17.98 -5.41
C ALA A 160 7.64 -18.59 -4.01
N PHE A 161 6.58 -18.53 -3.17
CA PHE A 161 6.70 -18.86 -1.73
C PHE A 161 5.76 -19.96 -1.26
N LYS A 162 4.72 -20.28 -2.02
CA LYS A 162 3.68 -21.26 -1.69
C LYS A 162 3.23 -22.04 -2.94
N PRO A 163 4.15 -22.65 -3.71
CA PRO A 163 3.80 -23.27 -5.00
C PRO A 163 2.79 -24.43 -4.86
N ASP A 164 2.73 -25.06 -3.70
CA ASP A 164 1.82 -26.19 -3.42
C ASP A 164 0.44 -25.73 -2.92
N VAL A 165 0.23 -24.42 -2.78
CA VAL A 165 -1.02 -23.87 -2.29
C VAL A 165 -1.66 -23.06 -3.42
N PRO A 166 -2.73 -23.58 -4.05
CA PRO A 166 -3.41 -22.85 -5.12
C PRO A 166 -3.99 -21.56 -4.60
N THR A 167 -3.96 -20.51 -5.43
CA THR A 167 -4.60 -19.22 -5.13
C THR A 167 -6.12 -19.35 -5.17
N GLU A 168 -6.62 -20.30 -5.98
CA GLU A 168 -8.02 -20.69 -5.98
C GLU A 168 -8.24 -21.78 -4.91
N GLY A 169 -9.00 -21.52 -3.89
CA GLY A 169 -9.42 -22.54 -2.95
C GLY A 169 -8.83 -22.54 -1.56
N ILE A 170 -7.86 -21.66 -1.24
CA ILE A 170 -7.42 -21.51 0.16
C ILE A 170 -8.58 -21.06 1.05
N MET A 171 -9.55 -20.39 0.46
CA MET A 171 -10.69 -19.80 1.15
C MET A 171 -12.02 -20.44 0.82
N HIS A 172 -12.05 -21.32 -0.15
CA HIS A 172 -13.25 -22.11 -0.42
C HIS A 172 -13.33 -23.32 0.52
N ASN A 173 -13.03 -23.10 1.81
CA ASN A 173 -13.58 -24.00 2.80
C ASN A 173 -15.11 -23.88 2.68
N PRO A 174 -15.83 -24.95 2.30
CA PRO A 174 -17.28 -24.93 2.15
C PRO A 174 -18.00 -24.38 3.39
N GLU A 175 -17.36 -24.44 4.54
CA GLU A 175 -17.85 -23.91 5.83
C GLU A 175 -17.92 -22.38 5.86
N TYR A 176 -17.05 -21.68 5.10
CA TYR A 176 -17.05 -20.21 5.01
C TYR A 176 -17.80 -19.69 3.78
N ASP A 177 -17.94 -20.50 2.73
CA ASP A 177 -18.61 -20.12 1.50
C ASP A 177 -20.09 -19.77 1.75
N HIS A 178 -20.75 -20.47 2.65
CA HIS A 178 -22.13 -20.18 3.00
C HIS A 178 -22.30 -18.83 3.73
N LEU A 179 -21.31 -18.39 4.53
CA LEU A 179 -21.34 -17.08 5.18
C LEU A 179 -21.20 -15.94 4.16
N TYR A 180 -20.39 -16.16 3.13
CA TYR A 180 -20.23 -15.22 2.03
C TYR A 180 -21.52 -15.09 1.20
N HIS A 181 -22.22 -16.19 0.98
CA HIS A 181 -23.50 -16.21 0.26
C HIS A 181 -24.66 -15.68 1.12
N LEU A 182 -24.67 -15.88 2.44
CA LEU A 182 -25.70 -15.33 3.32
C LEU A 182 -25.72 -13.79 3.33
N GLN A 183 -24.55 -13.14 3.31
CA GLN A 183 -24.48 -11.69 3.19
C GLN A 183 -24.97 -11.14 1.84
N ARG A 184 -25.00 -11.97 0.80
CA ARG A 184 -25.53 -11.63 -0.53
C ARG A 184 -27.03 -11.85 -0.68
N SER A 185 -27.61 -12.78 0.05
CA SER A 185 -29.04 -13.11 -0.05
C SER A 185 -29.97 -12.13 0.68
N GLU A 186 -29.41 -11.26 1.53
CA GLU A 186 -30.18 -10.22 2.24
C GLU A 186 -30.28 -8.89 1.46
N LYS A 187 -29.97 -8.89 0.17
CA LYS A 187 -30.14 -7.75 -0.77
C LYS A 187 -31.16 -8.08 -1.84
#